data_fcd48dd493ee86e01635a56e66ac64cc
#
_entry.id   fcd48dd493ee86e01635a56e66ac64cc
#
_cell.length_a   1.000
_cell.length_b   1.000
_cell.length_c   1.000
_cell.angle_alpha   90.00
_cell.angle_beta   90.00
_cell.angle_gamma   90.00
#
_symmetry.space_group_name_H-M   'P 1'
#
loop_
_entity.id
_entity.type
_entity.pdbx_description
1 polymer ?
#
loop_
_entity_poly.entity_id
_entity_poly.type
_entity_poly.pdbx_seq_one_letter_code
_entity_poly.pdbx_strand_id
1 'polypeptide(L)'
;DSDHPILLKVSPDSHDDDIRMMVDKASSRGINGFVAVNTTVGRPEPTSTRSRRAFSEGGGLSGRPLAPRSAEVIRIIHKQAGPTLPIVGVGGIDGPEAAWTAITHGATLLQLYSALVFNGPGVVKKIVRGLRSRMDKAGIQHIHEAVGMDVEF
;
A
#
# COMPACT_ATOMS: atom_id res chain seq x y z
N ASP A 1 23.82 17.12 -9.13
CA ASP A 1 23.14 15.92 -9.62
C ASP A 1 23.25 14.87 -8.51
N SER A 2 22.17 14.65 -7.76
CA SER A 2 22.17 13.57 -6.77
C SER A 2 21.72 12.30 -7.48
N ASP A 3 22.56 11.29 -7.47
CA ASP A 3 22.32 9.95 -8.03
C ASP A 3 21.37 9.11 -7.15
N HIS A 4 20.62 9.77 -6.25
CA HIS A 4 19.76 9.10 -5.30
C HIS A 4 18.32 9.04 -5.80
N PRO A 5 17.69 7.85 -5.79
CA PRO A 5 16.30 7.72 -6.18
C PRO A 5 15.37 8.46 -5.20
N ILE A 6 14.41 9.20 -5.75
CA ILE A 6 13.40 9.92 -4.99
C ILE A 6 12.04 9.26 -5.19
N LEU A 7 11.40 8.87 -4.10
CA LEU A 7 10.04 8.33 -4.10
C LEU A 7 9.09 9.33 -3.46
N LEU A 8 7.95 9.57 -4.13
CA LEU A 8 6.92 10.45 -3.61
C LEU A 8 5.94 9.68 -2.71
N LYS A 9 5.79 10.14 -1.47
CA LYS A 9 4.84 9.52 -0.54
C LYS A 9 3.47 10.20 -0.63
N VAL A 10 2.43 9.39 -0.87
CA VAL A 10 1.07 9.83 -1.17
C VAL A 10 0.18 9.77 0.08
N SER A 11 -0.65 10.80 0.27
CA SER A 11 -1.68 10.81 1.32
C SER A 11 -2.89 9.98 0.91
N PRO A 12 -3.45 9.15 1.80
CA PRO A 12 -4.70 8.44 1.54
C PRO A 12 -5.92 9.36 1.56
N ASP A 13 -5.77 10.58 2.13
CA ASP A 13 -6.86 11.53 2.32
C ASP A 13 -7.08 12.44 1.09
N SER A 14 -6.19 12.37 0.10
CA SER A 14 -6.35 13.07 -1.18
C SER A 14 -7.49 12.47 -2.00
N HIS A 15 -8.21 13.31 -2.76
CA HIS A 15 -9.17 12.83 -3.76
C HIS A 15 -8.47 12.06 -4.88
N ASP A 16 -9.17 11.12 -5.49
CA ASP A 16 -8.61 10.26 -6.53
C ASP A 16 -8.07 11.05 -7.73
N ASP A 17 -8.76 12.12 -8.12
CA ASP A 17 -8.33 12.99 -9.22
C ASP A 17 -7.07 13.77 -8.87
N ASP A 18 -6.93 14.22 -7.62
CA ASP A 18 -5.71 14.88 -7.14
C ASP A 18 -4.53 13.90 -7.15
N ILE A 19 -4.78 12.64 -6.77
CA ILE A 19 -3.75 11.58 -6.85
C ILE A 19 -3.32 11.38 -8.30
N ARG A 20 -4.26 11.27 -9.25
CA ARG A 20 -3.94 11.11 -10.69
C ARG A 20 -3.10 12.28 -11.20
N MET A 21 -3.54 13.53 -10.93
CA MET A 21 -2.78 14.72 -11.34
C MET A 21 -1.39 14.78 -10.71
N MET A 22 -1.25 14.38 -9.46
CA MET A 22 0.02 14.31 -8.76
C MET A 22 0.95 13.27 -9.40
N VAL A 23 0.42 12.09 -9.73
CA VAL A 23 1.16 11.02 -10.41
C VAL A 23 1.68 11.50 -11.76
N ASP A 24 0.84 12.13 -12.59
CA ASP A 24 1.24 12.67 -13.89
C ASP A 24 2.35 13.72 -13.77
N LYS A 25 2.19 14.68 -12.85
CA LYS A 25 3.20 15.71 -12.61
C LYS A 25 4.52 15.16 -12.09
N ALA A 26 4.46 14.20 -11.17
CA ALA A 26 5.67 13.59 -10.61
C ALA A 26 6.39 12.76 -11.67
N SER A 27 5.66 11.93 -12.43
CA SER A 27 6.21 11.10 -13.50
C SER A 27 6.87 11.94 -14.59
N SER A 28 6.24 13.03 -15.04
CA SER A 28 6.80 13.94 -16.05
C SER A 28 8.07 14.67 -15.59
N ARG A 29 8.34 14.69 -14.28
CA ARG A 29 9.54 15.30 -13.68
C ARG A 29 10.61 14.29 -13.28
N GLY A 30 10.45 13.03 -13.68
CA GLY A 30 11.46 11.99 -13.48
C GLY A 30 11.53 11.45 -12.06
N ILE A 31 10.39 11.39 -11.34
CA ILE A 31 10.32 10.70 -10.04
C ILE A 31 10.69 9.21 -10.23
N ASN A 32 11.32 8.60 -9.23
CA ASN A 32 11.78 7.22 -9.32
C ASN A 32 10.77 6.20 -8.76
N GLY A 33 9.63 6.64 -8.23
CA GLY A 33 8.58 5.78 -7.73
C GLY A 33 7.69 6.45 -6.69
N PHE A 34 6.80 5.66 -6.09
CA PHE A 34 5.81 6.14 -5.12
C PHE A 34 5.82 5.29 -3.85
N VAL A 35 5.43 5.92 -2.73
CA VAL A 35 5.11 5.22 -1.48
C VAL A 35 3.63 5.45 -1.17
N ALA A 36 2.84 4.43 -1.24
CA ALA A 36 1.40 4.45 -1.01
C ALA A 36 1.04 3.54 0.19
N VAL A 37 0.68 4.10 1.35
CA VAL A 37 0.26 5.48 1.61
C VAL A 37 0.83 5.99 2.94
N ASN A 38 0.56 7.28 3.26
CA ASN A 38 0.76 7.82 4.61
C ASN A 38 -0.39 7.37 5.53
N THR A 39 -0.36 7.78 6.80
CA THR A 39 -1.49 7.62 7.74
C THR A 39 -2.66 8.51 7.33
N THR A 40 -3.89 8.18 7.76
CA THR A 40 -5.10 8.96 7.44
C THR A 40 -5.58 9.78 8.66
N VAL A 41 -6.12 10.95 8.42
CA VAL A 41 -6.88 11.71 9.43
C VAL A 41 -8.33 11.23 9.53
N GLY A 42 -8.80 10.47 8.55
CA GLY A 42 -10.11 9.83 8.56
C GLY A 42 -10.27 8.86 9.74
N ARG A 43 -11.47 8.76 10.26
CA ARG A 43 -11.80 7.84 11.37
C ARG A 43 -12.99 6.99 10.96
N PRO A 44 -12.88 5.66 11.03
CA PRO A 44 -14.05 4.79 10.87
C PRO A 44 -14.99 4.97 12.06
N GLU A 45 -16.25 4.56 11.88
CA GLU A 45 -17.23 4.52 12.98
C GLU A 45 -16.70 3.63 14.11
N PRO A 46 -16.67 4.15 15.36
CA PRO A 46 -16.16 3.38 16.48
C PRO A 46 -17.15 2.27 16.88
N THR A 47 -16.66 1.04 16.93
CA THR A 47 -17.45 -0.15 17.31
C THR A 47 -17.45 -0.44 18.81
N SER A 48 -16.70 0.31 19.60
CA SER A 48 -16.57 0.13 21.05
C SER A 48 -16.12 1.43 21.73
N THR A 49 -16.29 1.50 23.07
CA THR A 49 -15.77 2.62 23.87
C THR A 49 -14.25 2.76 23.73
N ARG A 50 -13.54 1.62 23.63
CA ARG A 50 -12.09 1.61 23.46
C ARG A 50 -11.69 2.20 22.09
N SER A 51 -12.36 1.84 21.01
CA SER A 51 -12.09 2.40 19.69
C SER A 51 -12.46 3.89 19.62
N ARG A 52 -13.55 4.30 20.27
CA ARG A 52 -13.93 5.72 20.36
C ARG A 52 -12.84 6.55 21.05
N ARG A 53 -12.30 6.07 22.17
CA ARG A 53 -11.19 6.74 22.85
C ARG A 53 -9.93 6.78 21.98
N ALA A 54 -9.58 5.68 21.33
CA ALA A 54 -8.41 5.64 20.46
C ALA A 54 -8.56 6.57 19.24
N PHE A 55 -9.76 6.74 18.70
CA PHE A 55 -10.03 7.62 17.56
C PHE A 55 -10.13 9.11 17.93
N SER A 56 -10.28 9.44 19.21
CA SER A 56 -10.20 10.83 19.70
C SER A 56 -8.77 11.32 19.91
N GLU A 57 -7.78 10.43 19.85
CA GLU A 57 -6.36 10.82 19.94
C GLU A 57 -5.95 11.60 18.68
N GLY A 58 -5.05 12.56 18.87
CA GLY A 58 -4.45 13.32 17.78
C GLY A 58 -3.54 12.45 16.90
N GLY A 59 -3.31 12.89 15.66
CA GLY A 59 -2.40 12.21 14.73
C GLY A 59 -3.10 11.36 13.68
N GLY A 60 -2.32 10.63 12.89
CA GLY A 60 -2.82 9.80 11.81
C GLY A 60 -3.17 8.38 12.26
N LEU A 61 -4.28 7.86 11.78
CA LEU A 61 -4.67 6.47 11.95
C LEU A 61 -3.88 5.59 10.99
N SER A 62 -3.39 4.46 11.48
CA SER A 62 -2.67 3.42 10.71
C SER A 62 -3.26 2.03 10.98
N GLY A 63 -2.65 1.00 10.39
CA GLY A 63 -3.06 -0.39 10.61
C GLY A 63 -4.27 -0.79 9.76
N ARG A 64 -4.94 -1.86 10.19
CA ARG A 64 -6.01 -2.53 9.43
C ARG A 64 -7.10 -1.61 8.87
N PRO A 65 -7.59 -0.59 9.58
CA PRO A 65 -8.61 0.31 9.03
C PRO A 65 -8.20 1.05 7.76
N LEU A 66 -6.88 1.21 7.54
CA LEU A 66 -6.33 1.88 6.36
C LEU A 66 -6.22 0.96 5.13
N ALA A 67 -6.28 -0.37 5.30
CA ALA A 67 -6.01 -1.35 4.24
C ALA A 67 -6.86 -1.14 2.96
N PRO A 68 -8.19 -0.93 3.03
CA PRO A 68 -8.99 -0.75 1.81
C PRO A 68 -8.55 0.48 1.01
N ARG A 69 -8.35 1.61 1.69
CA ARG A 69 -7.92 2.85 1.00
C ARG A 69 -6.50 2.75 0.47
N SER A 70 -5.60 2.10 1.20
CA SER A 70 -4.23 1.84 0.74
C SER A 70 -4.22 1.03 -0.56
N ALA A 71 -4.98 -0.05 -0.62
CA ALA A 71 -5.09 -0.88 -1.83
C ALA A 71 -5.66 -0.10 -3.02
N GLU A 72 -6.67 0.73 -2.79
CA GLU A 72 -7.26 1.57 -3.83
C GLU A 72 -6.27 2.62 -4.37
N VAL A 73 -5.56 3.32 -3.48
CA VAL A 73 -4.55 4.32 -3.88
C VAL A 73 -3.41 3.65 -4.66
N ILE A 74 -2.95 2.47 -4.24
CA ILE A 74 -1.95 1.69 -4.99
C ILE A 74 -2.47 1.42 -6.41
N ARG A 75 -3.71 0.97 -6.55
CA ARG A 75 -4.33 0.69 -7.85
C ARG A 75 -4.43 1.94 -8.73
N ILE A 76 -4.82 3.09 -8.15
CA ILE A 76 -4.90 4.37 -8.88
C ILE A 76 -3.52 4.77 -9.39
N ILE A 77 -2.49 4.71 -8.54
CA ILE A 77 -1.13 5.07 -8.91
C ILE A 77 -0.61 4.14 -10.00
N HIS A 78 -0.81 2.81 -9.86
CA HIS A 78 -0.36 1.83 -10.83
C HIS A 78 -1.01 2.04 -12.21
N LYS A 79 -2.32 2.27 -12.21
CA LYS A 79 -3.06 2.56 -13.45
C LYS A 79 -2.59 3.85 -14.13
N GLN A 80 -2.26 4.88 -13.36
CA GLN A 80 -1.87 6.20 -13.88
C GLN A 80 -0.39 6.26 -14.28
N ALA A 81 0.50 5.68 -13.47
CA ALA A 81 1.95 5.70 -13.72
C ALA A 81 2.42 4.63 -14.72
N GLY A 82 1.61 3.60 -14.93
CA GLY A 82 2.01 2.41 -15.68
C GLY A 82 2.93 1.47 -14.89
N PRO A 83 3.32 0.34 -15.48
CA PRO A 83 4.03 -0.74 -14.77
C PRO A 83 5.53 -0.45 -14.51
N THR A 84 6.07 0.63 -15.07
CA THR A 84 7.51 0.89 -15.03
C THR A 84 7.98 1.58 -13.76
N LEU A 85 7.12 2.34 -13.07
CA LEU A 85 7.46 3.04 -11.83
C LEU A 85 7.14 2.18 -10.61
N PRO A 86 8.12 1.89 -9.75
CA PRO A 86 7.91 1.06 -8.57
C PRO A 86 7.00 1.76 -7.55
N ILE A 87 6.13 0.96 -6.92
CA ILE A 87 5.24 1.39 -5.86
C ILE A 87 5.55 0.60 -4.60
N VAL A 88 5.91 1.31 -3.52
CA VAL A 88 6.05 0.73 -2.19
C VAL A 88 4.69 0.79 -1.50
N GLY A 89 3.99 -0.34 -1.42
CA GLY A 89 2.71 -0.45 -0.73
C GLY A 89 2.89 -0.45 0.79
N VAL A 90 2.18 0.45 1.48
CA VAL A 90 2.19 0.54 2.94
C VAL A 90 0.84 1.03 3.46
N GLY A 91 0.36 0.44 4.55
CA GLY A 91 -0.91 0.79 5.19
C GLY A 91 -1.85 -0.42 5.29
N GLY A 92 -2.03 -0.91 6.51
CA GLY A 92 -2.93 -2.02 6.80
C GLY A 92 -2.47 -3.41 6.37
N ILE A 93 -1.22 -3.56 5.93
CA ILE A 93 -0.66 -4.87 5.57
C ILE A 93 -0.32 -5.63 6.86
N ASP A 94 -1.20 -6.54 7.29
CA ASP A 94 -1.07 -7.28 8.55
C ASP A 94 -1.03 -8.81 8.37
N GLY A 95 -1.07 -9.26 7.13
CA GLY A 95 -1.03 -10.68 6.78
C GLY A 95 -0.93 -10.93 5.28
N PRO A 96 -0.90 -12.22 4.88
CA PRO A 96 -0.73 -12.61 3.48
C PRO A 96 -1.81 -12.08 2.55
N GLU A 97 -3.04 -11.94 3.04
CA GLU A 97 -4.19 -11.47 2.29
C GLU A 97 -3.99 -10.02 1.83
N ALA A 98 -3.79 -9.12 2.80
CA ALA A 98 -3.55 -7.71 2.53
C ALA A 98 -2.27 -7.49 1.71
N ALA A 99 -1.23 -8.30 1.94
CA ALA A 99 -0.01 -8.27 1.16
C ALA A 99 -0.26 -8.66 -0.31
N TRP A 100 -1.02 -9.73 -0.55
CA TRP A 100 -1.39 -10.17 -1.89
C TRP A 100 -2.21 -9.10 -2.62
N THR A 101 -3.25 -8.58 -1.98
CA THR A 101 -4.07 -7.49 -2.53
C THR A 101 -3.23 -6.27 -2.90
N ALA A 102 -2.29 -5.85 -2.05
CA ALA A 102 -1.41 -4.73 -2.38
C ALA A 102 -0.56 -5.01 -3.65
N ILE A 103 -0.01 -6.24 -3.78
CA ILE A 103 0.79 -6.64 -4.94
C ILE A 103 -0.08 -6.69 -6.20
N THR A 104 -1.23 -7.37 -6.15
CA THR A 104 -2.11 -7.51 -7.32
C THR A 104 -2.72 -6.18 -7.77
N HIS A 105 -2.76 -5.19 -6.88
CA HIS A 105 -3.14 -3.81 -7.21
C HIS A 105 -1.96 -2.96 -7.70
N GLY A 106 -0.73 -3.48 -7.74
CA GLY A 106 0.40 -2.81 -8.38
C GLY A 106 1.60 -2.48 -7.48
N ALA A 107 1.58 -2.87 -6.20
CA ALA A 107 2.75 -2.68 -5.34
C ALA A 107 3.88 -3.64 -5.74
N THR A 108 5.07 -3.10 -5.99
CA THR A 108 6.30 -3.88 -6.26
C THR A 108 7.05 -4.24 -4.98
N LEU A 109 6.92 -3.42 -3.96
CA LEU A 109 7.52 -3.62 -2.63
C LEU A 109 6.46 -3.39 -1.55
N LEU A 110 6.67 -4.01 -0.38
CA LEU A 110 5.78 -3.87 0.76
C LEU A 110 6.51 -3.32 1.98
N GLN A 111 5.86 -2.43 2.69
CA GLN A 111 6.31 -1.86 3.96
C GLN A 111 5.35 -2.22 5.09
N LEU A 112 5.88 -2.60 6.25
CA LEU A 112 5.11 -2.93 7.45
C LEU A 112 5.48 -1.99 8.58
N TYR A 113 4.48 -1.54 9.35
CA TYR A 113 4.70 -0.79 10.60
C TYR A 113 3.82 -1.34 11.73
N SER A 114 2.53 -1.00 11.76
CA SER A 114 1.63 -1.39 12.84
C SER A 114 1.55 -2.91 13.03
N ALA A 115 1.63 -3.68 11.95
CA ALA A 115 1.61 -5.14 12.01
C ALA A 115 2.81 -5.72 12.79
N LEU A 116 3.99 -5.09 12.70
CA LEU A 116 5.16 -5.49 13.48
C LEU A 116 4.95 -5.25 14.98
N VAL A 117 4.30 -4.12 15.32
CA VAL A 117 4.00 -3.77 16.72
C VAL A 117 3.02 -4.77 17.35
N PHE A 118 1.95 -5.13 16.63
CA PHE A 118 0.90 -5.99 17.18
C PHE A 118 1.16 -7.48 17.05
N ASN A 119 1.83 -7.91 15.98
CA ASN A 119 2.04 -9.33 15.65
C ASN A 119 3.49 -9.79 15.82
N GLY A 120 4.41 -8.86 16.14
CA GLY A 120 5.83 -9.14 16.25
C GLY A 120 6.50 -9.48 14.91
N PRO A 121 7.82 -9.74 14.90
CA PRO A 121 8.59 -9.96 13.67
C PRO A 121 8.19 -11.22 12.89
N GLY A 122 7.52 -12.16 13.53
CA GLY A 122 6.99 -13.36 12.88
C GLY A 122 5.99 -13.10 11.76
N VAL A 123 5.37 -11.89 11.74
CA VAL A 123 4.44 -11.47 10.69
C VAL A 123 5.08 -11.47 9.30
N VAL A 124 6.35 -11.09 9.19
CA VAL A 124 7.09 -11.08 7.92
C VAL A 124 7.17 -12.50 7.35
N LYS A 125 7.60 -13.46 8.17
CA LYS A 125 7.68 -14.86 7.77
C LYS A 125 6.32 -15.46 7.38
N LYS A 126 5.25 -15.07 8.11
CA LYS A 126 3.86 -15.45 7.80
C LYS A 126 3.43 -14.91 6.43
N ILE A 127 3.71 -13.63 6.15
CA ILE A 127 3.38 -12.99 4.88
C ILE A 127 4.13 -13.69 3.73
N VAL A 128 5.43 -13.85 3.83
CA VAL A 128 6.24 -14.48 2.76
C VAL A 128 5.76 -15.90 2.45
N ARG A 129 5.47 -16.71 3.48
CA ARG A 129 4.93 -18.07 3.28
C ARG A 129 3.55 -18.04 2.60
N GLY A 130 2.69 -17.10 3.00
CA GLY A 130 1.37 -16.97 2.41
C GLY A 130 1.40 -16.48 0.97
N LEU A 131 2.29 -15.55 0.63
CA LEU A 131 2.52 -15.10 -0.74
C LEU A 131 3.00 -16.26 -1.62
N ARG A 132 3.97 -17.04 -1.15
CA ARG A 132 4.44 -18.24 -1.87
C ARG A 132 3.31 -19.23 -2.16
N SER A 133 2.49 -19.54 -1.15
CA SER A 133 1.33 -20.43 -1.34
C SER A 133 0.31 -19.89 -2.34
N ARG A 134 0.15 -18.57 -2.45
CA ARG A 134 -0.73 -17.96 -3.46
C ARG A 134 -0.14 -18.02 -4.86
N MET A 135 1.17 -17.78 -4.98
CA MET A 135 1.89 -17.93 -6.24
C MET A 135 1.77 -19.38 -6.76
N ASP A 136 2.00 -20.38 -5.90
CA ASP A 136 1.85 -21.79 -6.24
C ASP A 136 0.44 -22.12 -6.77
N LYS A 137 -0.61 -21.60 -6.09
CA LYS A 137 -2.01 -21.78 -6.51
C LYS A 137 -2.36 -21.07 -7.82
N ALA A 138 -1.73 -19.92 -8.09
CA ALA A 138 -1.95 -19.14 -9.30
C ALA A 138 -1.06 -19.58 -10.47
N GLY A 139 -0.15 -20.53 -10.26
CA GLY A 139 0.81 -20.98 -11.27
C GLY A 139 1.89 -19.95 -11.60
N ILE A 140 2.14 -18.99 -10.69
CA ILE A 140 3.09 -17.88 -10.85
C ILE A 140 4.44 -18.30 -10.31
N GLN A 141 5.50 -18.13 -11.09
CA GLN A 141 6.87 -18.48 -10.67
C GLN A 141 7.59 -17.32 -9.99
N HIS A 142 7.33 -16.09 -10.42
CA HIS A 142 7.98 -14.90 -9.90
C HIS A 142 6.94 -13.89 -9.42
N ILE A 143 7.15 -13.30 -8.24
CA ILE A 143 6.19 -12.38 -7.61
C ILE A 143 5.87 -11.15 -8.47
N HIS A 144 6.79 -10.72 -9.33
CA HIS A 144 6.56 -9.59 -10.23
C HIS A 144 5.45 -9.86 -11.26
N GLU A 145 5.17 -11.13 -11.59
CA GLU A 145 4.07 -11.53 -12.47
C GLU A 145 2.69 -11.22 -11.85
N ALA A 146 2.63 -11.16 -10.52
CA ALA A 146 1.41 -10.82 -9.80
C ALA A 146 1.18 -9.30 -9.68
N VAL A 147 2.21 -8.48 -9.97
CA VAL A 147 2.11 -7.02 -9.80
C VAL A 147 1.10 -6.44 -10.79
N GLY A 148 0.02 -5.87 -10.25
CA GLY A 148 -1.02 -5.23 -11.04
C GLY A 148 -1.96 -6.20 -11.77
N MET A 149 -1.93 -7.51 -11.49
CA MET A 149 -2.74 -8.50 -12.20
C MET A 149 -4.26 -8.29 -12.05
N ASP A 150 -4.71 -7.61 -10.99
CA ASP A 150 -6.10 -7.27 -10.74
C ASP A 150 -6.46 -5.84 -11.24
N VAL A 151 -5.56 -5.20 -12.01
CA VAL A 151 -5.77 -3.84 -12.55
C VAL A 151 -6.09 -3.91 -14.03
N GLU A 152 -7.32 -3.58 -14.39
CA GLU A 152 -7.73 -3.37 -15.79
C GLU A 152 -7.27 -1.97 -16.25
N PHE A 153 -6.61 -1.91 -17.41
CA PHE A 153 -6.14 -0.68 -18.06
C PHE A 153 -7.13 -0.15 -19.08
#